data_74c54e45da1987eff8156849c3c93e49
#
_entry.id   74c54e45da1987eff8156849c3c93e49
#
_cell.length_a   1.000
_cell.length_b   1.000
_cell.length_c   1.000
_cell.angle_alpha   90.00
_cell.angle_beta   90.00
_cell.angle_gamma   90.00
#
_symmetry.space_group_name_H-M   'P 1'
#
loop_
_entity.id
_entity.type
_entity.pdbx_description
1 polymer ?
#
loop_
_entity_poly.entity_id
_entity_poly.type
_entity_poly.pdbx_seq_one_letter_code
_entity_poly.pdbx_strand_id
1 'polypeptide(L)'
;MKILNISVGMMASARKNEQEQLLHAVDEAWNQGIMVVTAAGNNGPKENSVTIPGISRKVLTVGSWDDNVTETGNSGRLTKNYSGFGPTECCIVKPEVLAPGTNVKSCSKDAKGYIVKSGTSMAAPVVSGAIALAYQKYPDYTPTEMKLKLYESVYPRGEQIGRKCWGMLHVNNLVV
;
A
#
# COMPACT_ATOMS: atom_id res chain seq x y z
N MET A 1 13.69 -10.31 10.39
CA MET A 1 12.53 -9.42 10.13
C MET A 1 11.77 -10.00 8.96
N LYS A 2 10.44 -10.20 9.07
CA LYS A 2 9.62 -10.81 7.98
C LYS A 2 8.89 -9.78 7.12
N ILE A 3 8.54 -8.62 7.69
CA ILE A 3 7.74 -7.60 7.02
C ILE A 3 8.40 -6.23 7.19
N LEU A 4 8.47 -5.46 6.13
CA LEU A 4 8.90 -4.07 6.11
C LEU A 4 7.75 -3.20 5.58
N ASN A 5 7.21 -2.32 6.41
CA ASN A 5 6.18 -1.35 6.01
C ASN A 5 6.81 0.00 5.69
N ILE A 6 6.57 0.51 4.48
CA ILE A 6 7.08 1.80 3.99
C ILE A 6 5.88 2.70 3.65
N SER A 7 5.51 3.55 4.61
CA SER A 7 4.40 4.51 4.45
C SER A 7 4.87 5.91 4.01
N VAL A 8 5.97 5.97 3.28
CA VAL A 8 6.52 7.17 2.66
C VAL A 8 6.79 6.92 1.18
N GLY A 9 6.81 7.99 0.39
CA GLY A 9 7.12 7.87 -1.02
C GLY A 9 7.51 9.20 -1.63
N MET A 10 8.23 9.14 -2.74
CA MET A 10 8.61 10.29 -3.54
C MET A 10 7.95 10.24 -4.91
N MET A 11 7.71 11.40 -5.51
CA MET A 11 7.19 11.48 -6.88
C MET A 11 8.27 11.10 -7.89
N ALA A 12 7.86 10.54 -9.03
CA ALA A 12 8.77 10.15 -10.11
C ALA A 12 9.57 11.32 -10.73
N SER A 13 9.21 12.57 -10.42
CA SER A 13 9.93 13.77 -10.81
C SER A 13 11.12 14.12 -9.91
N ALA A 14 11.30 13.41 -8.80
CA ALA A 14 12.44 13.60 -7.91
C ALA A 14 13.77 13.12 -8.56
N ARG A 15 14.89 13.39 -7.90
CA ARG A 15 16.23 13.07 -8.41
C ARG A 15 16.36 11.60 -8.81
N LYS A 16 16.69 11.35 -10.06
CA LYS A 16 16.71 10.01 -10.67
C LYS A 16 17.57 9.01 -9.90
N ASN A 17 18.76 9.44 -9.46
CA ASN A 17 19.67 8.58 -8.69
C ASN A 17 19.08 8.12 -7.35
N GLU A 18 18.36 9.01 -6.62
CA GLU A 18 17.74 8.66 -5.34
C GLU A 18 16.56 7.67 -5.55
N GLN A 19 15.85 7.80 -6.66
CA GLN A 19 14.77 6.89 -7.02
C GLN A 19 15.30 5.47 -7.31
N GLU A 20 16.35 5.38 -8.12
CA GLU A 20 17.00 4.11 -8.48
C GLU A 20 17.57 3.41 -7.25
N GLN A 21 18.21 4.14 -6.35
CA GLN A 21 18.72 3.60 -5.08
C GLN A 21 17.59 3.06 -4.19
N LEU A 22 16.47 3.79 -4.06
CA LEU A 22 15.36 3.33 -3.25
C LEU A 22 14.67 2.10 -3.85
N LEU A 23 14.49 2.08 -5.17
CA LEU A 23 13.94 0.91 -5.87
C LEU A 23 14.85 -0.30 -5.72
N HIS A 24 16.16 -0.12 -5.88
CA HIS A 24 17.13 -1.19 -5.67
C HIS A 24 17.10 -1.71 -4.22
N ALA A 25 17.03 -0.82 -3.24
CA ALA A 25 17.02 -1.21 -1.83
C ALA A 25 15.77 -2.03 -1.46
N VAL A 26 14.58 -1.65 -1.94
CA VAL A 26 13.36 -2.42 -1.65
C VAL A 26 13.31 -3.74 -2.42
N ASP A 27 13.86 -3.79 -3.62
CA ASP A 27 13.97 -5.01 -4.42
C ASP A 27 14.96 -5.99 -3.80
N GLU A 28 16.06 -5.48 -3.22
CA GLU A 28 17.03 -6.30 -2.49
C GLU A 28 16.42 -6.83 -1.18
N ALA A 29 15.71 -6.00 -0.42
CA ALA A 29 15.00 -6.45 0.77
C ALA A 29 14.02 -7.59 0.45
N TRP A 30 13.32 -7.49 -0.68
CA TRP A 30 12.44 -8.56 -1.17
C TRP A 30 13.22 -9.83 -1.51
N ASN A 31 14.36 -9.72 -2.19
CA ASN A 31 15.22 -10.86 -2.54
C ASN A 31 15.76 -11.58 -1.29
N GLN A 32 15.97 -10.85 -0.20
CA GLN A 32 16.37 -11.40 1.11
C GLN A 32 15.21 -12.03 1.89
N GLY A 33 14.04 -12.19 1.28
CA GLY A 33 12.89 -12.84 1.89
C GLY A 33 12.07 -11.93 2.82
N ILE A 34 12.21 -10.61 2.70
CA ILE A 34 11.41 -9.65 3.47
C ILE A 34 10.19 -9.23 2.65
N MET A 35 9.00 -9.41 3.19
CA MET A 35 7.76 -8.90 2.59
C MET A 35 7.72 -7.38 2.69
N VAL A 36 7.94 -6.69 1.58
CA VAL A 36 7.93 -5.22 1.54
C VAL A 36 6.53 -4.74 1.15
N VAL A 37 5.92 -3.96 2.03
CA VAL A 37 4.59 -3.34 1.85
C VAL A 37 4.75 -1.83 1.76
N THR A 38 4.25 -1.21 0.70
CA THR A 38 4.42 0.22 0.45
C THR A 38 3.07 0.92 0.25
N ALA A 39 3.00 2.19 0.63
CA ALA A 39 1.86 3.05 0.30
C ALA A 39 1.89 3.46 -1.18
N ALA A 40 0.72 3.54 -1.82
CA ALA A 40 0.60 3.99 -3.22
C ALA A 40 0.87 5.49 -3.39
N GLY A 41 0.79 6.28 -2.31
CA GLY A 41 0.84 7.74 -2.38
C GLY A 41 -0.56 8.36 -2.49
N ASN A 42 -0.61 9.68 -2.31
CA ASN A 42 -1.86 10.44 -2.23
C ASN A 42 -2.00 11.45 -3.39
N ASN A 43 -1.47 11.10 -4.57
CA ASN A 43 -1.43 11.97 -5.75
C ASN A 43 -2.53 11.68 -6.77
N GLY A 44 -3.51 10.82 -6.42
CA GLY A 44 -4.73 10.62 -7.21
C GLY A 44 -5.53 11.93 -7.38
N PRO A 45 -6.52 11.96 -8.26
CA PRO A 45 -7.10 10.84 -9.03
C PRO A 45 -6.44 10.58 -10.40
N LYS A 46 -5.32 11.20 -10.71
CA LYS A 46 -4.65 11.01 -12.00
C LYS A 46 -4.03 9.63 -12.13
N GLU A 47 -4.05 9.06 -13.33
CA GLU A 47 -3.27 7.86 -13.64
C GLU A 47 -1.76 8.12 -13.47
N ASN A 48 -0.98 7.05 -13.34
CA ASN A 48 0.47 7.11 -13.12
C ASN A 48 0.86 7.95 -11.89
N SER A 49 0.01 7.94 -10.86
CA SER A 49 0.20 8.73 -9.64
C SER A 49 0.77 7.94 -8.47
N VAL A 50 1.13 6.67 -8.70
CA VAL A 50 1.81 5.83 -7.68
C VAL A 50 3.19 6.38 -7.40
N THR A 51 3.52 6.54 -6.11
CA THR A 51 4.84 7.03 -5.67
C THR A 51 5.88 5.91 -5.61
N ILE A 52 7.15 6.27 -5.71
CA ILE A 52 8.29 5.38 -5.48
C ILE A 52 8.44 5.19 -3.95
N PRO A 53 8.62 3.95 -3.44
CA PRO A 53 8.96 2.72 -4.18
C PRO A 53 7.79 1.87 -4.65
N GLY A 54 6.55 2.31 -4.50
CA GLY A 54 5.35 1.54 -4.84
C GLY A 54 5.23 1.10 -6.31
N ILE A 55 6.01 1.70 -7.22
CA ILE A 55 6.06 1.29 -8.62
C ILE A 55 6.86 0.00 -8.87
N SER A 56 7.67 -0.46 -7.89
CA SER A 56 8.44 -1.70 -8.03
C SER A 56 7.52 -2.90 -8.28
N ARG A 57 7.92 -3.79 -9.19
CA ARG A 57 7.19 -5.03 -9.51
C ARG A 57 7.12 -5.99 -8.32
N LYS A 58 8.16 -6.00 -7.49
CA LYS A 58 8.30 -6.95 -6.39
C LYS A 58 7.42 -6.58 -5.23
N VAL A 59 7.52 -5.35 -4.74
CA VAL A 59 6.84 -4.91 -3.51
C VAL A 59 5.32 -4.98 -3.63
N LEU A 60 4.66 -5.11 -2.50
CA LEU A 60 3.21 -5.01 -2.41
C LEU A 60 2.82 -3.55 -2.18
N THR A 61 2.08 -2.97 -3.10
CA THR A 61 1.62 -1.58 -3.02
C THR A 61 0.17 -1.52 -2.60
N VAL A 62 -0.11 -0.69 -1.61
CA VAL A 62 -1.42 -0.56 -0.96
C VAL A 62 -2.04 0.79 -1.25
N GLY A 63 -3.26 0.78 -1.78
CA GLY A 63 -4.10 1.95 -1.95
C GLY A 63 -5.17 2.06 -0.86
N SER A 64 -5.84 3.22 -0.81
CA SER A 64 -7.00 3.43 0.04
C SER A 64 -8.28 3.13 -0.73
N TRP A 65 -9.20 2.32 -0.16
CA TRP A 65 -10.47 2.00 -0.79
C TRP A 65 -11.56 3.02 -0.50
N ASP A 66 -11.44 3.71 0.62
CA ASP A 66 -12.40 4.67 1.18
C ASP A 66 -12.01 6.14 0.93
N ASP A 67 -11.28 6.38 -0.16
CA ASP A 67 -10.73 7.69 -0.53
C ASP A 67 -11.74 8.61 -1.26
N ASN A 68 -13.01 8.22 -1.31
CA ASN A 68 -14.09 9.00 -1.97
C ASN A 68 -14.58 10.18 -1.10
N VAL A 69 -13.72 10.75 -0.30
CA VAL A 69 -13.99 11.89 0.59
C VAL A 69 -12.93 12.95 0.44
N THR A 70 -13.30 14.21 0.70
CA THR A 70 -12.34 15.32 0.77
C THR A 70 -12.08 15.61 2.24
N GLU A 71 -10.82 15.55 2.64
CA GLU A 71 -10.41 15.85 4.01
C GLU A 71 -9.47 17.04 4.08
N THR A 72 -9.61 17.80 5.16
CA THR A 72 -8.70 18.88 5.51
C THR A 72 -8.03 18.48 6.82
N GLY A 73 -6.76 18.09 6.75
CA GLY A 73 -5.98 17.72 7.93
C GLY A 73 -4.78 18.63 8.13
N ASN A 74 -4.05 18.43 9.21
CA ASN A 74 -2.83 19.20 9.54
C ASN A 74 -1.71 19.05 8.50
N SER A 75 -1.80 18.06 7.61
CA SER A 75 -0.82 17.75 6.57
C SER A 75 -1.21 18.26 5.17
N GLY A 76 -2.30 19.04 5.07
CA GLY A 76 -2.85 19.50 3.81
C GLY A 76 -4.19 18.83 3.47
N ARG A 77 -4.81 19.33 2.39
CA ARG A 77 -6.11 18.86 1.92
C ARG A 77 -5.91 17.64 1.01
N LEU A 78 -6.46 16.50 1.41
CA LEU A 78 -6.62 15.37 0.50
C LEU A 78 -7.80 15.62 -0.43
N THR A 79 -7.59 15.42 -1.72
CA THR A 79 -8.64 15.51 -2.72
C THR A 79 -9.46 14.24 -2.76
N LYS A 80 -10.70 14.34 -3.25
CA LYS A 80 -11.52 13.16 -3.52
C LYS A 80 -10.76 12.19 -4.43
N ASN A 81 -10.79 10.90 -4.09
CA ASN A 81 -10.05 9.85 -4.78
C ASN A 81 -8.51 10.07 -4.73
N TYR A 82 -7.99 10.44 -3.61
CA TYR A 82 -6.57 10.78 -3.42
C TYR A 82 -5.61 9.61 -3.62
N SER A 83 -6.05 8.37 -3.43
CA SER A 83 -5.17 7.20 -3.54
C SER A 83 -4.49 7.14 -4.91
N GLY A 84 -3.17 7.05 -4.91
CA GLY A 84 -2.39 6.87 -6.14
C GLY A 84 -2.75 5.56 -6.84
N PHE A 85 -2.78 5.56 -8.17
CA PHE A 85 -3.02 4.37 -8.98
C PHE A 85 -2.29 4.43 -10.32
N GLY A 86 -2.11 3.22 -10.91
CA GLY A 86 -1.46 3.02 -12.19
C GLY A 86 -2.44 2.97 -13.37
N PRO A 87 -2.01 2.42 -14.51
CA PRO A 87 -0.80 1.60 -14.63
C PRO A 87 0.49 2.40 -14.43
N THR A 88 1.58 1.71 -14.07
CA THR A 88 2.91 2.32 -14.09
C THR A 88 3.40 2.49 -15.53
N GLU A 89 4.47 3.25 -15.77
CA GLU A 89 5.09 3.39 -17.09
C GLU A 89 5.41 2.03 -17.74
N CYS A 90 5.69 1.00 -16.93
CA CYS A 90 5.89 -0.38 -17.38
C CYS A 90 4.59 -1.20 -17.49
N CYS A 91 3.43 -0.56 -17.55
CA CYS A 91 2.10 -1.19 -17.66
C CYS A 91 1.76 -2.18 -16.52
N ILE A 92 2.34 -1.99 -15.33
CA ILE A 92 2.04 -2.81 -14.16
C ILE A 92 0.83 -2.24 -13.43
N VAL A 93 -0.11 -3.10 -13.08
CA VAL A 93 -1.26 -2.73 -12.24
C VAL A 93 -0.79 -2.41 -10.83
N LYS A 94 -1.02 -1.19 -10.39
CA LYS A 94 -0.75 -0.67 -9.05
C LYS A 94 -1.87 0.28 -8.60
N PRO A 95 -2.23 0.32 -7.31
CA PRO A 95 -1.80 -0.61 -6.25
C PRO A 95 -2.34 -2.02 -6.49
N GLU A 96 -1.73 -3.03 -5.86
CA GLU A 96 -2.26 -4.38 -5.93
C GLU A 96 -3.50 -4.55 -5.07
N VAL A 97 -3.46 -4.09 -3.82
CA VAL A 97 -4.54 -4.28 -2.84
C VAL A 97 -5.00 -2.95 -2.26
N LEU A 98 -6.27 -2.90 -1.90
CA LEU A 98 -6.87 -1.75 -1.22
C LEU A 98 -7.22 -2.11 0.22
N ALA A 99 -7.04 -1.14 1.13
CA ALA A 99 -7.41 -1.26 2.54
C ALA A 99 -7.97 0.06 3.07
N PRO A 100 -8.65 0.09 4.23
CA PRO A 100 -9.11 1.32 4.83
C PRO A 100 -7.96 2.30 5.09
N GLY A 101 -8.08 3.52 4.62
CA GLY A 101 -7.04 4.54 4.75
C GLY A 101 -7.59 5.93 5.09
N THR A 102 -8.92 6.10 5.18
CA THR A 102 -9.55 7.37 5.51
C THR A 102 -10.09 7.35 6.94
N ASN A 103 -9.86 8.43 7.70
CA ASN A 103 -10.30 8.59 9.09
C ASN A 103 -9.82 7.45 10.02
N VAL A 104 -8.64 6.93 9.79
CA VAL A 104 -8.06 5.87 10.61
C VAL A 104 -7.63 6.42 11.95
N LYS A 105 -8.26 5.94 13.02
CA LYS A 105 -7.93 6.28 14.42
C LYS A 105 -6.79 5.38 14.90
N SER A 106 -5.72 5.98 15.40
CA SER A 106 -4.54 5.28 15.93
C SER A 106 -3.93 6.04 17.10
N CYS A 107 -2.95 5.42 17.77
CA CYS A 107 -2.24 6.04 18.88
C CYS A 107 -1.51 7.31 18.46
N SER A 108 -1.58 8.35 19.30
CA SER A 108 -0.78 9.56 19.13
C SER A 108 0.67 9.33 19.58
N LYS A 109 1.62 10.00 18.92
CA LYS A 109 3.03 10.00 19.35
C LYS A 109 3.24 10.62 20.73
N ASP A 110 2.34 11.49 21.17
CA ASP A 110 2.45 12.24 22.43
C ASP A 110 1.97 11.44 23.64
N ALA A 111 1.91 10.10 23.55
CA ALA A 111 1.60 9.12 24.58
C ALA A 111 0.26 9.29 25.35
N LYS A 112 -0.54 10.29 25.01
CA LYS A 112 -1.84 10.56 25.67
C LYS A 112 -2.96 10.67 24.64
N GLY A 113 -3.55 9.52 24.26
CA GLY A 113 -4.75 9.50 23.44
C GLY A 113 -4.56 9.00 22.01
N TYR A 114 -5.51 9.39 21.17
CA TYR A 114 -5.60 8.91 19.78
C TYR A 114 -5.59 10.10 18.83
N ILE A 115 -5.14 9.83 17.61
CA ILE A 115 -5.19 10.77 16.49
C ILE A 115 -5.89 10.09 15.31
N VAL A 116 -6.63 10.88 14.54
CA VAL A 116 -7.25 10.43 13.29
C VAL A 116 -6.44 10.95 12.11
N LYS A 117 -6.08 10.07 11.18
CA LYS A 117 -5.35 10.43 9.96
C LYS A 117 -5.94 9.73 8.76
N SER A 118 -5.75 10.33 7.58
CA SER A 118 -6.13 9.77 6.28
C SER A 118 -4.94 9.72 5.34
N GLY A 119 -4.93 8.73 4.45
CA GLY A 119 -3.89 8.53 3.45
C GLY A 119 -3.57 7.05 3.23
N THR A 120 -2.98 6.74 2.10
CA THR A 120 -2.47 5.39 1.81
C THR A 120 -1.39 4.93 2.81
N SER A 121 -0.74 5.90 3.49
CA SER A 121 0.16 5.64 4.62
C SER A 121 -0.53 4.99 5.82
N MET A 122 -1.86 5.12 5.94
CA MET A 122 -2.68 4.46 6.97
C MET A 122 -3.19 3.11 6.49
N ALA A 123 -3.44 2.96 5.20
CA ALA A 123 -3.86 1.69 4.59
C ALA A 123 -2.74 0.63 4.58
N ALA A 124 -1.50 1.04 4.29
CA ALA A 124 -0.35 0.13 4.22
C ALA A 124 -0.12 -0.67 5.52
N PRO A 125 -0.10 -0.07 6.72
CA PRO A 125 0.08 -0.83 7.96
C PRO A 125 -1.09 -1.77 8.28
N VAL A 126 -2.31 -1.50 7.82
CA VAL A 126 -3.45 -2.44 7.94
C VAL A 126 -3.15 -3.73 7.18
N VAL A 127 -2.67 -3.61 5.94
CA VAL A 127 -2.24 -4.78 5.14
C VAL A 127 -1.04 -5.48 5.76
N SER A 128 -0.06 -4.73 6.25
CA SER A 128 1.11 -5.30 6.95
C SER A 128 0.71 -6.12 8.18
N GLY A 129 -0.26 -5.63 8.96
CA GLY A 129 -0.82 -6.35 10.10
C GLY A 129 -1.55 -7.64 9.70
N ALA A 130 -2.35 -7.58 8.63
CA ALA A 130 -3.02 -8.77 8.09
C ALA A 130 -2.02 -9.83 7.58
N ILE A 131 -0.96 -9.40 6.90
CA ILE A 131 0.14 -10.28 6.46
C ILE A 131 0.88 -10.87 7.65
N ALA A 132 1.06 -10.12 8.75
CA ALA A 132 1.69 -10.65 9.96
C ALA A 132 0.86 -11.80 10.56
N LEU A 133 -0.47 -11.67 10.59
CA LEU A 133 -1.37 -12.76 11.00
C LEU A 133 -1.27 -13.97 10.05
N ALA A 134 -1.18 -13.73 8.74
CA ALA A 134 -1.00 -14.81 7.78
C ALA A 134 0.35 -15.53 7.97
N TYR A 135 1.44 -14.81 8.23
CA TYR A 135 2.74 -15.44 8.54
C TYR A 135 2.74 -16.22 9.86
N GLN A 136 1.85 -15.92 10.80
CA GLN A 136 1.69 -16.75 11.98
C GLN A 136 1.17 -18.16 11.61
N LYS A 137 0.32 -18.24 10.60
CA LYS A 137 -0.24 -19.51 10.08
C LYS A 137 0.68 -20.17 9.04
N TYR A 138 1.33 -19.38 8.20
CA TYR A 138 2.19 -19.82 7.11
C TYR A 138 3.63 -19.27 7.29
N PRO A 139 4.38 -19.71 8.33
CA PRO A 139 5.66 -19.10 8.73
C PRO A 139 6.75 -19.25 7.66
N ASP A 140 6.65 -20.28 6.82
CA ASP A 140 7.67 -20.63 5.83
C ASP A 140 7.41 -20.01 4.46
N TYR A 141 6.28 -19.32 4.29
CA TYR A 141 6.00 -18.67 3.00
C TYR A 141 7.05 -17.61 2.67
N THR A 142 7.51 -17.67 1.44
CA THR A 142 8.30 -16.59 0.83
C THR A 142 7.42 -15.36 0.59
N PRO A 143 8.00 -14.17 0.39
CA PRO A 143 7.24 -12.97 0.02
C PRO A 143 6.37 -13.19 -1.22
N THR A 144 6.84 -13.96 -2.19
CA THR A 144 6.09 -14.27 -3.42
C THR A 144 4.88 -15.14 -3.14
N GLU A 145 5.03 -16.21 -2.36
CA GLU A 145 3.91 -17.08 -1.96
C GLU A 145 2.89 -16.32 -1.12
N MET A 146 3.34 -15.47 -0.20
CA MET A 146 2.45 -14.61 0.58
C MET A 146 1.71 -13.61 -0.30
N LYS A 147 2.37 -13.05 -1.31
CA LYS A 147 1.75 -12.13 -2.29
C LYS A 147 0.70 -12.85 -3.15
N LEU A 148 0.94 -14.10 -3.55
CA LEU A 148 -0.04 -14.94 -4.26
C LEU A 148 -1.22 -15.30 -3.35
N LYS A 149 -0.97 -15.72 -2.10
CA LYS A 149 -2.03 -15.99 -1.11
C LYS A 149 -2.91 -14.77 -0.90
N LEU A 150 -2.31 -13.57 -0.81
CA LEU A 150 -3.06 -12.33 -0.71
C LEU A 150 -3.93 -12.11 -1.96
N TYR A 151 -3.38 -12.30 -3.17
CA TYR A 151 -4.12 -12.17 -4.43
C TYR A 151 -5.35 -13.08 -4.46
N GLU A 152 -5.23 -14.33 -4.02
CA GLU A 152 -6.33 -15.30 -3.97
C GLU A 152 -7.38 -14.95 -2.90
N SER A 153 -6.99 -14.23 -1.87
CA SER A 153 -7.83 -13.93 -0.71
C SER A 153 -8.62 -12.62 -0.82
N VAL A 154 -8.23 -11.70 -1.71
CA VAL A 154 -8.89 -10.39 -1.81
C VAL A 154 -10.36 -10.50 -2.19
N TYR A 155 -11.17 -9.56 -1.71
CA TYR A 155 -12.52 -9.40 -2.17
C TYR A 155 -12.51 -8.67 -3.52
N PRO A 156 -12.94 -9.31 -4.63
CA PRO A 156 -12.89 -8.68 -5.95
C PRO A 156 -13.73 -7.42 -5.97
N ARG A 157 -13.16 -6.33 -6.38
CA ARG A 157 -13.88 -5.09 -6.59
C ARG A 157 -14.46 -5.15 -8.00
N GLY A 158 -15.79 -5.21 -8.13
CA GLY A 158 -16.44 -5.10 -9.42
C GLY A 158 -15.99 -3.85 -10.19
N GLU A 159 -16.16 -3.81 -11.49
CA GLU A 159 -15.66 -2.80 -12.44
C GLU A 159 -16.08 -1.34 -12.15
N GLN A 160 -16.83 -1.10 -11.09
CA GLN A 160 -17.50 0.18 -10.80
C GLN A 160 -16.60 1.39 -10.52
N ILE A 161 -15.27 1.25 -10.46
CA ILE A 161 -14.41 2.40 -10.12
C ILE A 161 -13.21 2.57 -11.07
N GLY A 162 -13.23 2.05 -12.27
CA GLY A 162 -12.20 2.39 -13.30
C GLY A 162 -10.72 2.20 -12.92
N ARG A 163 -10.44 1.84 -11.66
CA ARG A 163 -9.09 1.65 -11.14
C ARG A 163 -8.77 0.16 -11.08
N LYS A 164 -7.84 -0.27 -11.88
CA LYS A 164 -7.38 -1.66 -11.88
C LYS A 164 -6.58 -1.94 -10.60
N CYS A 165 -7.00 -2.94 -9.83
CA CYS A 165 -6.30 -3.53 -8.68
C CYS A 165 -6.79 -4.97 -8.52
N TRP A 166 -6.16 -5.75 -7.64
CA TRP A 166 -6.64 -7.12 -7.36
C TRP A 166 -7.97 -7.11 -6.61
N GLY A 167 -8.12 -6.22 -5.64
CA GLY A 167 -9.33 -6.09 -4.83
C GLY A 167 -9.07 -5.48 -3.46
N MET A 168 -10.08 -5.61 -2.60
CA MET A 168 -9.99 -5.14 -1.21
C MET A 168 -9.43 -6.24 -0.32
N LEU A 169 -8.64 -5.85 0.69
CA LEU A 169 -8.14 -6.75 1.72
C LEU A 169 -9.30 -7.50 2.40
N HIS A 170 -9.20 -8.82 2.45
CA HIS A 170 -10.11 -9.69 3.19
C HIS A 170 -9.33 -10.58 4.16
N VAL A 171 -9.21 -10.13 5.41
CA VAL A 171 -8.34 -10.76 6.41
C VAL A 171 -8.73 -12.21 6.67
N ASN A 172 -10.03 -12.49 6.82
CA ASN A 172 -10.48 -13.87 7.10
C ASN A 172 -10.06 -14.85 6.00
N ASN A 173 -10.21 -14.48 4.72
CA ASN A 173 -9.78 -15.34 3.61
C ASN A 173 -8.26 -15.50 3.56
N LEU A 174 -7.52 -14.48 3.98
CA LEU A 174 -6.06 -14.51 3.98
C LEU A 174 -5.50 -15.48 5.02
N VAL A 175 -6.16 -15.59 6.18
CA VAL A 175 -5.71 -16.40 7.31
C VAL A 175 -6.40 -17.78 7.39
N VAL A 176 -7.34 -18.07 6.52
CA VAL A 176 -7.94 -19.41 6.38
C VAL A 176 -7.14 -20.24 5.40
#